data_d3c5eace595cb381b9c12c8c89365a88
#
_entry.id   d3c5eace595cb381b9c12c8c89365a88
#
_cell.length_a   1.000
_cell.length_b   1.000
_cell.length_c   1.000
_cell.angle_alpha   90.00
_cell.angle_beta   90.00
_cell.angle_gamma   90.00
#
_symmetry.space_group_name_H-M   'P 1'
#
loop_
_entity.id
_entity.type
_entity.pdbx_description
1 polymer ?
#
loop_
_entity_poly.entity_id
_entity_poly.type
_entity_poly.pdbx_seq_one_letter_code
_entity_poly.pdbx_strand_id
1 'polypeptide(L)'
;MDDKEGLDKLFFELASESRLGILFELQTKNLKMQEVAQKLSLTHTEVFRQLQRLSEALLIQKKPEGTYAITQNGKLLLELSRSFEFVSRFRQSLLSRDLERIPYQFINRLGELSQAKLSVDTNEMINDAEQLILGAEKYLWLIGQRPLSGLNEKVDEVSQRGVQ
;
A
#
# COMPACT_ATOMS: atom_id res chain seq x y z
N MET A 1 26.15 -1.49 -20.31
CA MET A 1 24.90 -2.26 -20.07
C MET A 1 23.84 -1.21 -19.91
N ASP A 2 22.84 -1.24 -20.76
CA ASP A 2 21.82 -0.19 -20.78
C ASP A 2 20.84 -0.45 -19.61
N ASP A 3 21.06 0.22 -18.47
CA ASP A 3 20.26 0.04 -17.22
C ASP A 3 18.76 0.37 -17.40
N LYS A 4 18.36 0.93 -18.54
CA LYS A 4 16.96 1.22 -18.84
C LYS A 4 16.19 -0.02 -19.33
N GLU A 5 16.87 -1.00 -19.90
CA GLU A 5 16.24 -2.19 -20.47
C GLU A 5 15.59 -3.14 -19.45
N GLY A 6 15.89 -2.98 -18.16
CA GLY A 6 15.34 -3.80 -17.08
C GLY A 6 14.13 -3.18 -16.38
N LEU A 7 14.05 -1.86 -16.33
CA LEU A 7 12.99 -1.17 -15.57
C LEU A 7 11.64 -1.20 -16.30
N ASP A 8 11.64 -1.03 -17.62
CA ASP A 8 10.43 -1.13 -18.44
C ASP A 8 9.83 -2.54 -18.38
N LYS A 9 10.67 -3.58 -18.46
CA LYS A 9 10.24 -4.97 -18.31
C LYS A 9 9.66 -5.22 -16.92
N LEU A 10 10.28 -4.71 -15.88
CA LEU A 10 9.77 -4.83 -14.52
C LEU A 10 8.41 -4.15 -14.36
N PHE A 11 8.25 -2.92 -14.83
CA PHE A 11 6.96 -2.23 -14.81
C PHE A 11 5.92 -2.97 -15.65
N PHE A 12 6.29 -3.54 -16.78
CA PHE A 12 5.39 -4.34 -17.59
C PHE A 12 4.87 -5.57 -16.82
N GLU A 13 5.71 -6.25 -16.03
CA GLU A 13 5.27 -7.35 -15.17
C GLU A 13 4.34 -6.87 -14.05
N LEU A 14 4.56 -5.70 -13.48
CA LEU A 14 3.70 -5.13 -12.45
C LEU A 14 2.40 -4.49 -12.99
N ALA A 15 2.35 -4.12 -14.26
CA ALA A 15 1.18 -3.49 -14.90
C ALA A 15 0.05 -4.48 -15.21
N SER A 16 -0.04 -5.60 -14.49
CA SER A 16 -1.09 -6.61 -14.66
C SER A 16 -1.79 -6.87 -13.34
N GLU A 17 -3.09 -6.68 -13.32
CA GLU A 17 -3.93 -6.93 -12.15
C GLU A 17 -3.76 -8.37 -11.62
N SER A 18 -3.77 -9.35 -12.51
CA SER A 18 -3.60 -10.76 -12.14
C SER A 18 -2.24 -11.02 -11.50
N ARG A 19 -1.15 -10.43 -12.03
CA ARG A 19 0.20 -10.62 -11.48
C ARG A 19 0.38 -9.90 -10.15
N LEU A 20 -0.11 -8.68 -10.03
CA LEU A 20 -0.14 -7.98 -8.74
C LEU A 20 -0.94 -8.75 -7.70
N GLY A 21 -2.13 -9.25 -8.06
CA GLY A 21 -2.94 -10.10 -7.19
C GLY A 21 -2.19 -11.34 -6.71
N ILE A 22 -1.47 -12.03 -7.59
CA ILE A 22 -0.64 -13.18 -7.23
C ILE A 22 0.46 -12.78 -6.22
N LEU A 23 1.15 -11.67 -6.45
CA LEU A 23 2.22 -11.20 -5.56
C LEU A 23 1.67 -10.87 -4.16
N PHE A 24 0.53 -10.18 -4.06
CA PHE A 24 -0.12 -9.87 -2.78
C PHE A 24 -0.56 -11.14 -2.03
N GLU A 25 -1.14 -12.11 -2.73
CA GLU A 25 -1.51 -13.38 -2.10
C GLU A 25 -0.28 -14.16 -1.59
N LEU A 26 0.78 -14.20 -2.38
CA LEU A 26 2.04 -14.88 -2.01
C LEU A 26 2.85 -14.11 -0.95
N GLN A 27 2.57 -12.83 -0.72
CA GLN A 27 3.15 -12.07 0.39
C GLN A 27 2.67 -12.62 1.74
N THR A 28 1.44 -13.12 1.81
CA THR A 28 0.84 -13.61 3.05
C THR A 28 1.20 -15.05 3.35
N LYS A 29 1.23 -15.92 2.34
CA LYS A 29 1.57 -17.35 2.47
C LYS A 29 1.96 -17.99 1.13
N ASN A 30 2.67 -19.10 1.20
CA ASN A 30 2.93 -19.91 0.02
C ASN A 30 1.64 -20.58 -0.47
N LEU A 31 1.41 -20.63 -1.78
CA LEU A 31 0.20 -21.18 -2.39
C LEU A 31 0.55 -22.14 -3.52
N LYS A 32 -0.28 -23.18 -3.68
CA LYS A 32 -0.29 -24.01 -4.89
C LYS A 32 -1.02 -23.28 -6.02
N MET A 33 -0.73 -23.63 -7.26
CA MET A 33 -1.35 -23.05 -8.45
C MET A 33 -2.89 -23.08 -8.38
N GLN A 34 -3.47 -24.18 -7.89
CA GLN A 34 -4.93 -24.32 -7.75
C GLN A 34 -5.52 -23.33 -6.73
N GLU A 35 -4.82 -23.10 -5.61
CA GLU A 35 -5.25 -22.12 -4.59
C GLU A 35 -5.21 -20.70 -5.14
N VAL A 36 -4.18 -20.36 -5.93
CA VAL A 36 -4.08 -19.08 -6.63
C VAL A 36 -5.25 -18.90 -7.60
N ALA A 37 -5.54 -19.92 -8.41
CA ALA A 37 -6.65 -19.91 -9.35
C ALA A 37 -8.00 -19.64 -8.66
N GLN A 38 -8.25 -20.35 -7.56
CA GLN A 38 -9.47 -20.18 -6.78
C GLN A 38 -9.60 -18.79 -6.14
N LYS A 39 -8.52 -18.30 -5.50
CA LYS A 39 -8.52 -17.01 -4.81
C LYS A 39 -8.73 -15.83 -5.73
N LEU A 40 -8.13 -15.87 -6.92
CA LEU A 40 -8.17 -14.78 -7.88
C LEU A 40 -9.23 -14.98 -8.98
N SER A 41 -10.01 -16.06 -8.90
CA SER A 41 -11.02 -16.41 -9.91
C SER A 41 -10.46 -16.46 -11.33
N LEU A 42 -9.22 -16.99 -11.47
CA LEU A 42 -8.52 -17.12 -12.74
C LEU A 42 -8.58 -18.58 -13.22
N THR A 43 -8.48 -18.77 -14.54
CA THR A 43 -8.33 -20.11 -15.11
C THR A 43 -6.95 -20.70 -14.81
N HIS A 44 -6.85 -22.02 -14.78
CA HIS A 44 -5.57 -22.71 -14.57
C HIS A 44 -4.51 -22.32 -15.60
N THR A 45 -4.91 -22.14 -16.86
CA THR A 45 -4.01 -21.73 -17.96
C THR A 45 -3.47 -20.30 -17.73
N GLU A 46 -4.32 -19.40 -17.29
CA GLU A 46 -3.90 -18.03 -16.98
C GLU A 46 -2.93 -18.00 -15.80
N VAL A 47 -3.28 -18.67 -14.69
CA VAL A 47 -2.41 -18.73 -13.51
C VAL A 47 -1.06 -19.34 -13.87
N PHE A 48 -1.02 -20.43 -14.62
CA PHE A 48 0.23 -21.03 -15.06
C PHE A 48 1.11 -20.04 -15.80
N ARG A 49 0.55 -19.34 -16.78
CA ARG A 49 1.25 -18.32 -17.58
C ARG A 49 1.76 -17.17 -16.71
N GLN A 50 0.92 -16.67 -15.76
CA GLN A 50 1.33 -15.56 -14.88
C GLN A 50 2.40 -16.00 -13.90
N LEU A 51 2.29 -17.19 -13.31
CA LEU A 51 3.33 -17.74 -12.42
C LEU A 51 4.65 -17.95 -13.14
N GLN A 52 4.62 -18.41 -14.38
CA GLN A 52 5.83 -18.56 -15.19
C GLN A 52 6.51 -17.19 -15.39
N ARG A 53 5.78 -16.18 -15.82
CA ARG A 53 6.31 -14.82 -16.04
C ARG A 53 6.89 -14.21 -14.76
N LEU A 54 6.18 -14.32 -13.65
CA LEU A 54 6.66 -13.82 -12.35
C LEU A 54 7.92 -14.57 -11.89
N SER A 55 8.03 -15.87 -12.22
CA SER A 55 9.24 -16.67 -11.92
C SER A 55 10.42 -16.24 -12.80
N GLU A 56 10.19 -16.00 -14.10
CA GLU A 56 11.20 -15.47 -15.04
C GLU A 56 11.69 -14.08 -14.62
N ALA A 57 10.78 -13.24 -14.07
CA ALA A 57 11.11 -11.94 -13.50
C ALA A 57 11.76 -12.03 -12.10
N LEU A 58 12.00 -13.22 -11.57
CA LEU A 58 12.60 -13.48 -10.26
C LEU A 58 11.81 -12.89 -9.06
N LEU A 59 10.51 -12.67 -9.24
CA LEU A 59 9.64 -12.13 -8.20
C LEU A 59 9.04 -13.21 -7.31
N ILE A 60 8.88 -14.41 -7.86
CA ILE A 60 8.43 -15.60 -7.13
C ILE A 60 9.33 -16.79 -7.45
N GLN A 61 9.22 -17.84 -6.65
CA GLN A 61 9.91 -19.11 -6.89
C GLN A 61 8.99 -20.28 -6.57
N LYS A 62 9.12 -21.35 -7.35
CA LYS A 62 8.47 -22.63 -7.05
C LYS A 62 9.29 -23.39 -6.02
N LYS A 63 8.64 -23.90 -4.98
CA LYS A 63 9.24 -24.71 -3.94
C LYS A 63 9.19 -26.20 -4.28
N PRO A 64 10.05 -27.06 -3.68
CA PRO A 64 10.07 -28.51 -3.93
C PRO A 64 8.72 -29.19 -3.70
N GLU A 65 7.95 -28.72 -2.71
CA GLU A 65 6.62 -29.22 -2.38
C GLU A 65 5.52 -28.78 -3.36
N GLY A 66 5.88 -28.06 -4.42
CA GLY A 66 4.96 -27.63 -5.48
C GLY A 66 4.19 -26.34 -5.19
N THR A 67 4.47 -25.66 -4.07
CA THR A 67 3.95 -24.32 -3.78
C THR A 67 4.79 -23.25 -4.46
N TYR A 68 4.21 -22.06 -4.61
CA TYR A 68 4.92 -20.85 -5.03
C TYR A 68 5.09 -19.93 -3.83
N ALA A 69 6.23 -19.29 -3.74
CA ALA A 69 6.58 -18.34 -2.69
C ALA A 69 7.13 -17.05 -3.32
N ILE A 70 6.83 -15.91 -2.71
CA ILE A 70 7.45 -14.64 -3.10
C ILE A 70 8.94 -14.66 -2.73
N THR A 71 9.78 -14.12 -3.60
CA THR A 71 11.22 -13.96 -3.35
C THR A 71 11.50 -12.72 -2.49
N GLN A 72 12.73 -12.55 -2.02
CA GLN A 72 13.15 -11.31 -1.37
C GLN A 72 13.05 -10.11 -2.32
N ASN A 73 13.38 -10.32 -3.60
CA ASN A 73 13.22 -9.30 -4.63
C ASN A 73 11.75 -8.89 -4.80
N GLY A 74 10.84 -9.87 -4.87
CA GLY A 74 9.40 -9.60 -4.95
C GLY A 74 8.87 -8.85 -3.73
N LYS A 75 9.32 -9.20 -2.52
CA LYS A 75 8.95 -8.48 -1.29
C LYS A 75 9.42 -7.03 -1.30
N LEU A 76 10.68 -6.81 -1.65
CA LEU A 76 11.25 -5.47 -1.75
C LEU A 76 10.48 -4.63 -2.77
N LEU A 77 10.11 -5.22 -3.89
CA LEU A 77 9.38 -4.53 -4.94
C LEU A 77 7.97 -4.13 -4.49
N LEU A 78 7.25 -5.01 -3.80
CA LEU A 78 5.94 -4.68 -3.22
C LEU A 78 6.05 -3.57 -2.18
N GLU A 79 7.11 -3.55 -1.37
CA GLU A 79 7.33 -2.48 -0.40
C GLU A 79 7.57 -1.13 -1.09
N LEU A 80 8.41 -1.10 -2.13
CA LEU A 80 8.66 0.11 -2.92
C LEU A 80 7.40 0.57 -3.69
N SER A 81 6.53 -0.35 -4.08
CA SER A 81 5.30 -0.03 -4.82
C SER A 81 4.27 0.74 -4.00
N ARG A 82 4.36 0.75 -2.67
CA ARG A 82 3.45 1.50 -1.79
C ARG A 82 3.45 3.00 -2.09
N SER A 83 4.59 3.57 -2.45
CA SER A 83 4.66 4.98 -2.85
C SER A 83 3.91 5.24 -4.16
N PHE A 84 3.98 4.32 -5.12
CA PHE A 84 3.20 4.40 -6.35
C PHE A 84 1.70 4.21 -6.09
N GLU A 85 1.32 3.34 -5.16
CA GLU A 85 -0.06 3.15 -4.72
C GLU A 85 -0.62 4.46 -4.16
N PHE A 86 0.10 5.14 -3.26
CA PHE A 86 -0.28 6.43 -2.72
C PHE A 86 -0.48 7.47 -3.83
N VAL A 87 0.50 7.63 -4.73
CA VAL A 87 0.43 8.60 -5.84
C VAL A 87 -0.74 8.27 -6.77
N SER A 88 -0.96 7.00 -7.11
CA SER A 88 -2.07 6.57 -7.95
C SER A 88 -3.42 6.87 -7.31
N ARG A 89 -3.57 6.55 -6.02
CA ARG A 89 -4.81 6.73 -5.26
C ARG A 89 -5.19 8.20 -5.10
N PHE A 90 -4.21 9.05 -4.84
CA PHE A 90 -4.44 10.48 -4.60
C PHE A 90 -4.12 11.40 -5.78
N ARG A 91 -3.93 10.84 -6.99
CA ARG A 91 -3.50 11.58 -8.19
C ARG A 91 -4.27 12.86 -8.46
N GLN A 92 -5.60 12.87 -8.30
CA GLN A 92 -6.43 14.05 -8.52
C GLN A 92 -6.13 15.15 -7.50
N SER A 93 -5.99 14.79 -6.25
CA SER A 93 -5.68 15.74 -5.18
C SER A 93 -4.24 16.27 -5.28
N LEU A 94 -3.31 15.47 -5.79
CA LEU A 94 -1.93 15.86 -6.00
C LEU A 94 -1.78 16.86 -7.16
N LEU A 95 -2.59 16.77 -8.20
CA LEU A 95 -2.56 17.69 -9.35
C LEU A 95 -2.81 19.16 -8.95
N SER A 96 -3.57 19.40 -7.91
CA SER A 96 -3.88 20.76 -7.40
C SER A 96 -2.91 21.25 -6.34
N ARG A 97 -1.84 20.52 -6.03
CA ARG A 97 -0.87 20.81 -4.97
C ARG A 97 0.48 21.21 -5.54
N ASP A 98 1.14 22.13 -4.84
CA ASP A 98 2.54 22.46 -5.10
C ASP A 98 3.44 21.38 -4.46
N LEU A 99 3.82 20.41 -5.26
CA LEU A 99 4.63 19.28 -4.81
C LEU A 99 6.13 19.62 -4.69
N GLU A 100 6.58 20.74 -5.29
CA GLU A 100 7.98 21.18 -5.20
C GLU A 100 8.37 21.58 -3.78
N ARG A 101 7.36 21.89 -2.95
CA ARG A 101 7.57 22.22 -1.53
C ARG A 101 7.74 21.02 -0.63
N ILE A 102 7.53 19.80 -1.14
CA ILE A 102 7.73 18.60 -0.33
C ILE A 102 9.22 18.31 -0.27
N PRO A 103 9.85 18.36 0.92
CA PRO A 103 11.26 17.99 1.05
C PRO A 103 11.49 16.55 0.56
N TYR A 104 12.60 16.33 -0.15
CA TYR A 104 12.93 15.05 -0.78
C TYR A 104 12.85 13.84 0.18
N GLN A 105 13.23 14.05 1.43
CA GLN A 105 13.15 13.02 2.47
C GLN A 105 11.73 12.49 2.71
N PHE A 106 10.71 13.30 2.49
CA PHE A 106 9.31 12.87 2.62
C PHE A 106 8.79 12.20 1.36
N ILE A 107 9.32 12.54 0.18
CA ILE A 107 8.98 11.86 -1.08
C ILE A 107 9.31 10.38 -0.97
N ASN A 108 10.46 10.02 -0.42
CA ASN A 108 10.88 8.63 -0.23
C ASN A 108 10.01 7.87 0.80
N ARG A 109 9.23 8.58 1.59
CA ARG A 109 8.36 8.02 2.64
C ARG A 109 6.87 8.05 2.28
N LEU A 110 6.50 8.44 1.07
CA LEU A 110 5.10 8.49 0.64
C LEU A 110 4.39 7.13 0.78
N GLY A 111 5.12 6.03 0.69
CA GLY A 111 4.60 4.68 0.91
C GLY A 111 4.04 4.45 2.32
N GLU A 112 4.51 5.19 3.33
CA GLU A 112 3.97 5.14 4.69
C GLU A 112 2.53 5.67 4.75
N LEU A 113 2.14 6.50 3.78
CA LEU A 113 0.80 7.06 3.63
C LEU A 113 -0.11 6.23 2.70
N SER A 114 0.31 5.04 2.26
CA SER A 114 -0.48 4.21 1.33
C SER A 114 -1.87 3.86 1.89
N GLN A 115 -2.00 3.77 3.22
CA GLN A 115 -3.26 3.52 3.92
C GLN A 115 -3.96 4.79 4.41
N ALA A 116 -3.44 5.99 4.09
CA ALA A 116 -4.06 7.24 4.52
C ALA A 116 -5.45 7.41 3.91
N LYS A 117 -6.34 8.06 4.64
CA LYS A 117 -7.63 8.56 4.15
C LYS A 117 -7.50 10.06 3.90
N LEU A 118 -7.97 10.51 2.74
CA LEU A 118 -8.07 11.93 2.41
C LEU A 118 -9.54 12.35 2.51
N SER A 119 -9.87 13.12 3.52
CA SER A 119 -11.19 13.74 3.65
C SER A 119 -11.15 15.15 3.07
N VAL A 120 -12.04 15.46 2.14
CA VAL A 120 -12.16 16.78 1.47
C VAL A 120 -13.34 17.58 2.02
N ASP A 121 -14.35 16.91 2.52
CA ASP A 121 -15.50 17.53 3.17
C ASP A 121 -15.19 17.82 4.64
N THR A 122 -15.54 19.03 5.10
CA THR A 122 -15.23 19.48 6.46
C THR A 122 -15.95 18.63 7.53
N ASN A 123 -17.20 18.25 7.28
CA ASN A 123 -17.95 17.43 8.25
C ASN A 123 -17.40 16.00 8.30
N GLU A 124 -17.05 15.43 7.14
CA GLU A 124 -16.37 14.13 7.07
C GLU A 124 -15.04 14.18 7.83
N MET A 125 -14.25 15.22 7.63
CA MET A 125 -12.98 15.42 8.32
C MET A 125 -13.14 15.50 9.83
N ILE A 126 -14.15 16.24 10.33
CA ILE A 126 -14.43 16.35 11.76
C ILE A 126 -14.86 14.99 12.33
N ASN A 127 -15.76 14.28 11.66
CA ASN A 127 -16.21 12.96 12.09
C ASN A 127 -15.06 11.94 12.10
N ASP A 128 -14.24 11.91 11.07
CA ASP A 128 -13.07 11.04 11.00
C ASP A 128 -12.07 11.36 12.13
N ALA A 129 -11.81 12.65 12.39
CA ALA A 129 -10.94 13.07 13.47
C ALA A 129 -11.50 12.67 14.84
N GLU A 130 -12.82 12.83 15.08
CA GLU A 130 -13.47 12.38 16.31
C GLU A 130 -13.30 10.87 16.52
N GLN A 131 -13.54 10.07 15.49
CA GLN A 131 -13.37 8.61 15.56
C GLN A 131 -11.92 8.20 15.87
N LEU A 132 -10.95 8.87 15.25
CA LEU A 132 -9.53 8.63 15.51
C LEU A 132 -9.14 9.00 16.96
N ILE A 133 -9.63 10.15 17.46
CA ILE A 133 -9.38 10.59 18.83
C ILE A 133 -9.95 9.58 19.82
N LEU A 134 -11.23 9.24 19.69
CA LEU A 134 -11.91 8.33 20.60
C LEU A 134 -11.36 6.91 20.56
N GLY A 135 -10.84 6.47 19.41
CA GLY A 135 -10.21 5.17 19.21
C GLY A 135 -8.75 5.09 19.68
N ALA A 136 -8.14 6.18 20.13
CA ALA A 136 -6.76 6.17 20.58
C ALA A 136 -6.61 5.38 21.90
N GLU A 137 -5.66 4.43 21.93
CA GLU A 137 -5.42 3.55 23.10
C GLU A 137 -4.12 3.87 23.84
N LYS A 138 -3.09 4.34 23.14
CA LYS A 138 -1.73 4.52 23.69
C LYS A 138 -1.22 5.94 23.58
N TYR A 139 -1.33 6.54 22.40
CA TYR A 139 -0.87 7.90 22.12
C TYR A 139 -1.74 8.55 21.05
N LEU A 140 -1.81 9.87 21.07
CA LEU A 140 -2.52 10.69 20.12
C LEU A 140 -1.65 11.89 19.72
N TRP A 141 -1.29 11.98 18.43
CA TRP A 141 -0.55 13.12 17.90
C TRP A 141 -1.46 13.93 16.99
N LEU A 142 -1.70 15.17 17.38
CA LEU A 142 -2.49 16.12 16.60
C LEU A 142 -1.56 17.18 16.01
N ILE A 143 -1.54 17.29 14.69
CA ILE A 143 -0.75 18.28 13.97
C ILE A 143 -1.71 19.07 13.07
N GLY A 144 -1.81 20.37 13.30
CA GLY A 144 -2.68 21.24 12.51
C GLY A 144 -2.34 22.72 12.68
N GLN A 145 -2.78 23.54 11.74
CA GLN A 145 -2.60 25.00 11.81
C GLN A 145 -3.64 25.68 12.70
N ARG A 146 -4.76 25.03 12.95
CA ARG A 146 -5.84 25.55 13.80
C ARG A 146 -6.38 24.44 14.69
N PRO A 147 -6.76 24.76 15.94
CA PRO A 147 -7.50 23.82 16.76
C PRO A 147 -8.79 23.40 16.03
N LEU A 148 -9.08 22.13 16.02
CA LEU A 148 -10.36 21.63 15.53
C LEU A 148 -11.41 21.97 16.60
N SER A 149 -12.13 23.09 16.39
CA SER A 149 -13.18 23.51 17.30
C SER A 149 -14.22 22.40 17.48
N GLY A 150 -14.52 22.05 18.73
CA GLY A 150 -15.46 20.97 19.08
C GLY A 150 -14.81 19.63 19.41
N LEU A 151 -13.51 19.41 19.14
CA LEU A 151 -12.82 18.17 19.46
C LEU A 151 -12.01 18.23 20.77
N ASN A 152 -11.86 19.42 21.39
CA ASN A 152 -11.09 19.57 22.62
C ASN A 152 -11.63 18.70 23.76
N GLU A 153 -12.95 18.65 23.94
CA GLU A 153 -13.59 17.80 24.97
C GLU A 153 -13.28 16.31 24.77
N LYS A 154 -13.20 15.88 23.50
CA LYS A 154 -12.84 14.48 23.17
C LYS A 154 -11.38 14.19 23.44
N VAL A 155 -10.49 15.13 23.18
CA VAL A 155 -9.06 15.02 23.52
C VAL A 155 -8.89 14.93 25.05
N ASP A 156 -9.60 15.77 25.80
CA ASP A 156 -9.56 15.74 27.27
C ASP A 156 -10.07 14.40 27.81
N GLU A 157 -11.18 13.87 27.26
CA GLU A 157 -11.72 12.56 27.63
C GLU A 157 -10.69 11.44 27.42
N VAL A 158 -10.02 11.44 26.28
CA VAL A 158 -9.02 10.42 25.93
C VAL A 158 -7.77 10.55 26.79
N SER A 159 -7.33 11.79 27.07
CA SER A 159 -6.22 12.05 27.99
C SER A 159 -6.49 11.55 29.41
N GLN A 160 -7.74 11.69 29.92
CA GLN A 160 -8.14 11.15 31.21
C GLN A 160 -8.11 9.61 31.27
N ARG A 161 -8.20 8.92 30.13
CA ARG A 161 -8.03 7.46 30.04
C ARG A 161 -6.56 7.02 30.03
N GLY A 162 -5.61 7.95 30.11
CA GLY A 162 -4.17 7.69 30.17
C GLY A 162 -3.49 7.61 28.79
N VAL A 163 -4.15 8.04 27.74
CA VAL A 163 -3.55 8.18 26.39
C VAL A 163 -2.64 9.41 26.41
N GLN A 164 -1.39 9.23 25.95
CA GLN A 164 -0.35 10.28 25.88
C GLN A 164 -0.41 11.07 24.57
#